data_5f36d14bad891f483d2f7a305081450d
#
_entry.id   5f36d14bad891f483d2f7a305081450d
#
_cell.length_a   1.000
_cell.length_b   1.000
_cell.length_c   1.000
_cell.angle_alpha   90.00
_cell.angle_beta   90.00
_cell.angle_gamma   90.00
#
_symmetry.space_group_name_H-M   'P 1'
#
loop_
_entity.id
_entity.type
_entity.pdbx_description
1 polymer ?
#
loop_
_entity_poly.entity_id
_entity_poly.type
_entity_poly.pdbx_seq_one_letter_code
_entity_poly.pdbx_strand_id
1 'polypeptide(L)'
;MSKIVYDPRGVVSADERPLAPRLAQLEGMRLGILDNTKWNANKLLRRLRDELGKDGFSRINYYRKESFSKFADPALIRDIAANNDAVITAIGD
;
A
#
# COMPACT_ATOMS: atom_id res chain seq x y z
N MET A 1 -24.53 -16.93 -28.88
CA MET A 1 -23.78 -15.80 -29.41
C MET A 1 -23.32 -14.91 -28.29
N SER A 2 -22.06 -14.71 -28.24
CA SER A 2 -21.57 -13.77 -27.27
C SER A 2 -21.79 -12.35 -27.77
N LYS A 3 -22.53 -11.61 -27.04
CA LYS A 3 -22.70 -10.23 -27.29
C LYS A 3 -21.48 -9.49 -26.71
N ILE A 4 -20.81 -8.76 -27.57
CA ILE A 4 -19.71 -7.95 -27.08
C ILE A 4 -20.32 -6.75 -26.39
N VAL A 5 -20.14 -6.72 -25.10
CA VAL A 5 -20.56 -5.60 -24.27
C VAL A 5 -19.32 -4.87 -23.80
N TYR A 6 -19.29 -3.58 -24.06
CA TYR A 6 -18.21 -2.77 -23.49
C TYR A 6 -18.43 -2.63 -22.01
N ASP A 7 -17.47 -3.12 -21.26
CA ASP A 7 -17.43 -2.90 -19.82
C ASP A 7 -16.91 -1.47 -19.58
N PRO A 8 -17.73 -0.59 -19.02
CA PRO A 8 -17.30 0.79 -18.79
C PRO A 8 -16.17 0.89 -17.77
N ARG A 9 -15.89 -0.18 -17.04
CA ARG A 9 -14.75 -0.21 -16.12
C ARG A 9 -13.43 -0.46 -16.84
N GLY A 10 -13.48 -0.71 -18.15
CA GLY A 10 -12.32 -1.09 -18.92
C GLY A 10 -11.91 -2.52 -18.65
N VAL A 11 -11.94 -3.32 -19.70
CA VAL A 11 -11.39 -4.66 -19.60
C VAL A 11 -9.88 -4.51 -19.66
N VAL A 12 -9.27 -4.53 -18.53
CA VAL A 12 -7.84 -4.67 -18.47
C VAL A 12 -7.58 -6.16 -18.43
N SER A 13 -6.99 -6.68 -19.49
CA SER A 13 -6.46 -8.03 -19.43
C SER A 13 -5.21 -8.00 -18.58
N ALA A 14 -5.38 -7.73 -17.31
CA ALA A 14 -4.29 -7.83 -16.38
C ALA A 14 -4.14 -9.30 -16.00
N ASP A 15 -2.90 -9.77 -15.97
CA ASP A 15 -2.62 -11.07 -15.41
C ASP A 15 -3.10 -11.08 -13.97
N GLU A 16 -3.89 -12.10 -13.63
CA GLU A 16 -4.26 -12.30 -12.25
C GLU A 16 -3.01 -12.60 -11.43
N ARG A 17 -2.72 -11.75 -10.48
CA ARG A 17 -1.64 -11.98 -9.55
C ARG A 17 -2.23 -12.46 -8.24
N PRO A 18 -1.65 -13.50 -7.64
CA PRO A 18 -2.13 -13.94 -6.34
C PRO A 18 -1.91 -12.84 -5.31
N LEU A 19 -2.87 -12.72 -4.41
CA LEU A 19 -2.70 -11.82 -3.27
C LEU A 19 -1.63 -12.37 -2.34
N ALA A 20 -0.94 -11.47 -1.66
CA ALA A 20 -0.01 -11.87 -0.61
C ALA A 20 -0.77 -12.62 0.49
N PRO A 21 -0.14 -13.60 1.13
CA PRO A 21 -0.76 -14.30 2.25
C PRO A 21 -1.15 -13.33 3.36
N ARG A 22 -2.27 -13.61 4.01
CA ARG A 22 -2.68 -12.82 5.17
C ARG A 22 -1.71 -13.03 6.31
N LEU A 23 -1.46 -11.99 7.08
CA LEU A 23 -0.70 -12.11 8.30
C LEU A 23 -1.50 -12.94 9.32
N ALA A 24 -0.83 -13.82 10.04
CA ALA A 24 -1.46 -14.60 11.08
C ALA A 24 -1.86 -13.73 12.27
N GLN A 25 -1.12 -12.66 12.51
CA GLN A 25 -1.37 -11.73 13.61
C GLN A 25 -0.72 -10.39 13.27
N LEU A 26 -1.15 -9.33 13.95
CA LEU A 26 -0.55 -8.01 13.81
C LEU A 26 0.51 -7.75 14.86
N GLU A 27 0.32 -8.33 16.04
CA GLU A 27 1.23 -8.14 17.16
C GLU A 27 2.63 -8.62 16.81
N GLY A 28 3.62 -7.78 17.08
CA GLY A 28 5.01 -8.09 16.80
C GLY A 28 5.44 -7.92 15.35
N MET A 29 4.51 -7.67 14.44
CA MET A 29 4.83 -7.47 13.02
C MET A 29 5.37 -6.06 12.76
N ARG A 30 6.11 -5.92 11.66
CA ARG A 30 6.62 -4.62 11.22
C ARG A 30 5.67 -4.07 10.15
N LEU A 31 5.19 -2.86 10.36
CA LEU A 31 4.30 -2.18 9.43
C LEU A 31 5.04 -1.08 8.70
N GLY A 32 4.97 -1.08 7.37
CA GLY A 32 5.41 0.03 6.56
C GLY A 32 4.22 0.88 6.15
N ILE A 33 4.40 2.19 6.15
CA ILE A 33 3.41 3.12 5.63
C ILE A 33 4.09 3.90 4.52
N LEU A 34 3.53 3.82 3.31
CA LEU A 34 4.04 4.55 2.16
C LEU A 34 3.09 5.66 1.78
N ASP A 35 3.55 6.88 2.01
CA ASP A 35 2.86 8.10 1.61
C ASP A 35 3.16 8.37 0.14
N ASN A 36 2.13 8.34 -0.72
CA ASN A 36 2.31 8.61 -2.15
C ASN A 36 2.36 10.11 -2.48
N THR A 37 2.37 10.96 -1.47
CA THR A 37 2.46 12.42 -1.57
C THR A 37 1.26 13.11 -2.21
N LYS A 38 0.17 12.40 -2.42
CA LYS A 38 -1.06 13.04 -2.85
C LYS A 38 -1.64 13.91 -1.74
N TRP A 39 -2.44 14.89 -2.12
CA TRP A 39 -3.04 15.83 -1.17
C TRP A 39 -3.74 15.10 -0.04
N ASN A 40 -3.44 15.50 1.18
CA ASN A 40 -3.98 14.96 2.43
C ASN A 40 -3.62 13.51 2.73
N ALA A 41 -2.80 12.84 1.89
CA ALA A 41 -2.35 11.49 2.17
C ALA A 41 -1.59 11.43 3.49
N ASN A 42 -0.73 12.41 3.74
CA ASN A 42 0.04 12.51 4.98
C ASN A 42 -0.86 12.60 6.21
N LYS A 43 -1.95 13.35 6.13
CA LYS A 43 -2.88 13.49 7.25
C LYS A 43 -3.60 12.18 7.55
N LEU A 44 -4.09 11.52 6.51
CA LEU A 44 -4.76 10.23 6.64
C LEU A 44 -3.80 9.18 7.19
N LEU A 45 -2.62 9.08 6.62
CA LEU A 45 -1.67 8.04 7.00
C LEU A 45 -1.13 8.25 8.42
N ARG A 46 -0.92 9.48 8.84
CA ARG A 46 -0.51 9.76 10.21
C ARG A 46 -1.61 9.38 11.21
N ARG A 47 -2.86 9.64 10.86
CA ARG A 47 -3.99 9.24 11.69
C ARG A 47 -4.09 7.73 11.79
N LEU A 48 -3.92 7.04 10.66
CA LEU A 48 -3.88 5.58 10.65
C LEU A 48 -2.71 5.04 11.48
N ARG A 49 -1.54 5.65 11.37
CA ARG A 49 -0.39 5.26 12.17
C ARG A 49 -0.70 5.36 13.66
N ASP A 50 -1.32 6.44 14.09
CA ASP A 50 -1.65 6.63 15.50
C ASP A 50 -2.65 5.58 15.98
N GLU A 51 -3.66 5.27 15.16
CA GLU A 51 -4.65 4.24 15.51
C GLU A 51 -4.04 2.84 15.50
N LEU A 52 -3.27 2.50 14.49
CA LEU A 52 -2.65 1.18 14.37
C LEU A 52 -1.53 0.95 15.37
N GLY A 53 -0.94 2.03 15.87
CA GLY A 53 0.08 1.92 16.91
C GLY A 53 -0.41 1.24 18.18
N LYS A 54 -1.72 1.15 18.36
CA LYS A 54 -2.34 0.47 19.49
C LYS A 54 -2.45 -1.04 19.31
N ASP A 55 -2.16 -1.54 18.11
CA ASP A 55 -2.37 -2.94 17.76
C ASP A 55 -1.15 -3.83 17.99
N GLY A 56 -0.12 -3.30 18.63
CA GLY A 56 1.02 -4.09 19.06
C GLY A 56 2.08 -4.35 17.99
N PHE A 57 2.12 -3.58 16.93
CA PHE A 57 3.21 -3.68 15.96
C PHE A 57 4.55 -3.45 16.64
N SER A 58 5.56 -4.24 16.27
CA SER A 58 6.90 -4.07 16.81
C SER A 58 7.56 -2.79 16.31
N ARG A 59 7.22 -2.40 15.10
CA ARG A 59 7.75 -1.19 14.46
C ARG A 59 6.78 -0.70 13.41
N ILE A 60 6.65 0.63 13.29
CA ILE A 60 5.93 1.27 12.19
C ILE A 60 6.91 2.20 11.50
N ASN A 61 7.23 1.90 10.24
CA ASN A 61 8.14 2.68 9.42
C ASN A 61 7.35 3.53 8.45
N TYR A 62 7.62 4.81 8.42
CA TYR A 62 6.94 5.74 7.54
C TYR A 62 7.85 6.12 6.39
N TYR A 63 7.35 5.93 5.17
CA TYR A 63 8.08 6.24 3.95
C TYR A 63 7.29 7.23 3.13
N ARG A 64 7.99 7.97 2.31
CA ARG A 64 7.37 8.95 1.45
C ARG A 64 7.91 8.83 0.04
N LYS A 65 7.00 8.80 -0.93
CA LYS A 65 7.35 8.81 -2.33
C LYS A 65 7.67 10.24 -2.77
N GLU A 66 8.51 10.39 -3.78
CA GLU A 66 8.91 11.71 -4.26
C GLU A 66 7.73 12.49 -4.86
N SER A 67 6.87 11.80 -5.61
CA SER A 67 5.73 12.42 -6.25
C SER A 67 4.60 11.41 -6.45
N PHE A 68 3.36 11.87 -6.28
CA PHE A 68 2.20 11.02 -6.53
C PHE A 68 2.05 10.64 -8.01
N SER A 69 2.67 11.40 -8.91
CA SER A 69 2.59 11.16 -10.36
C SER A 69 3.66 10.21 -10.88
N LYS A 70 4.56 9.75 -10.02
CA LYS A 70 5.66 8.86 -10.39
C LYS A 70 5.58 7.57 -9.63
N PHE A 71 6.10 6.51 -10.23
CA PHE A 71 6.29 5.26 -9.52
C PHE A 71 7.32 5.43 -8.42
N ALA A 72 7.18 4.61 -7.39
CA ALA A 72 8.18 4.58 -6.34
C ALA A 72 9.51 4.10 -6.90
N ASP A 73 10.60 4.68 -6.41
CA ASP A 73 11.94 4.25 -6.77
C ASP A 73 12.12 2.76 -6.42
N PRO A 74 12.67 1.95 -7.34
CA PRO A 74 12.92 0.54 -7.03
C PRO A 74 13.74 0.31 -5.76
N ALA A 75 14.68 1.19 -5.45
CA ALA A 75 15.44 1.10 -4.20
C ALA A 75 14.54 1.30 -2.98
N LEU A 76 13.58 2.22 -3.06
CA LEU A 76 12.61 2.43 -1.99
C LEU A 76 11.71 1.19 -1.81
N ILE A 77 11.25 0.62 -2.90
CA ILE A 77 10.43 -0.59 -2.85
C ILE A 77 11.18 -1.75 -2.19
N ARG A 78 12.45 -1.93 -2.56
CA ARG A 78 13.28 -2.96 -1.95
C ARG A 78 13.49 -2.75 -0.47
N ASP A 79 13.71 -1.51 -0.06
CA ASP A 79 13.87 -1.16 1.35
C ASP A 79 12.60 -1.44 2.14
N ILE A 80 11.46 -1.05 1.61
CA ILE A 80 10.17 -1.30 2.23
C ILE A 80 9.93 -2.82 2.37
N ALA A 81 10.18 -3.57 1.32
CA ALA A 81 9.98 -5.02 1.32
C ALA A 81 10.89 -5.74 2.32
N ALA A 82 12.11 -5.26 2.47
CA ALA A 82 13.08 -5.89 3.37
C ALA A 82 12.80 -5.61 4.84
N ASN A 83 12.16 -4.49 5.15
CA ASN A 83 12.04 -4.02 6.53
C ASN A 83 10.63 -4.10 7.11
N ASN A 84 9.66 -4.62 6.36
CA ASN A 84 8.28 -4.66 6.81
C ASN A 84 7.61 -5.98 6.46
N ASP A 85 6.66 -6.38 7.29
CA ASP A 85 5.85 -7.56 7.08
C ASP A 85 4.53 -7.23 6.38
N ALA A 86 4.09 -5.99 6.50
CA ALA A 86 2.92 -5.47 5.80
C ALA A 86 3.13 -4.01 5.44
N VAL A 87 2.44 -3.55 4.43
CA VAL A 87 2.55 -2.16 3.97
C VAL A 87 1.15 -1.61 3.67
N ILE A 88 0.92 -0.38 4.13
CA ILE A 88 -0.26 0.40 3.78
C ILE A 88 0.20 1.57 2.93
N THR A 89 -0.47 1.82 1.83
CA THR A 89 -0.20 3.00 1.00
C THR A 89 -1.51 3.73 0.69
N ALA A 90 -1.43 5.02 0.51
CA ALA A 90 -2.54 5.88 0.11
C ALA A 90 -1.96 7.15 -0.54
N ILE A 91 -2.71 7.81 -1.31
CA ILE A 91 -4.11 7.65 -1.67
C ILE A 91 -4.15 7.31 -3.17
N GLY A 92 -4.95 6.31 -3.53
CA GLY A 92 -5.14 5.95 -4.93
C GLY A 92 -5.98 6.99 -5.67
N ASP A 93 -5.80 7.03 -6.98
CA ASP A 93 -6.58 7.89 -7.86
C ASP A 93 -7.85 7.20 -8.32
#